data_c52b45ce031232fdd9fd23fa07af6625
#
_entry.id   c52b45ce031232fdd9fd23fa07af6625
#
_cell.length_a   1.000
_cell.length_b   1.000
_cell.length_c   1.000
_cell.angle_alpha   90.00
_cell.angle_beta   90.00
_cell.angle_gamma   90.00
#
_symmetry.space_group_name_H-M   'P 1'
#
loop_
_entity.id
_entity.type
_entity.pdbx_description
1 polymer ?
#
loop_
_entity_poly.entity_id
_entity_poly.type
_entity_poly.pdbx_seq_one_letter_code
_entity_poly.pdbx_strand_id
1 'polypeptide(L)'
;MKTKPNVIIIYADDLGYGDLSCYGAEDIHTPNIDRLAEEGIRFQNAYSTSAVCTPARYSLMTGQYPFRNPDTFILPGNAKCIIDPDTMTLPRVFRQAGYRTGVVGKWHLGLGDGNIDWNGEISRTPNDVGFDESFIFPGTADRVPCVYVRNRRVEGLDEADPIEVSYEAECPFDDIDTYEKNPEKLRMLSSNGHNMSVINGVGRIGYMRGGKAALWRDEDLAEDFLKESLRFIDSSEDAPFFLLYTVHQPHVPRVPNERFAGATGLGPRGDVIAELDWCVGELVSHLEKKGILEDTLILFSSDNGPVLDDGYADQAVEKNGAHRPAGPLRGGKYSKFDGGARIPFLAYWKGTIRPQVSDALLSQCDLASSFASMLGVPVKDGDLPDSENHLDAFLGRSMEGRRELMYESESKAKVLRRGKWEYLEPSAGPAVEPHTNIELGNSPE
;
A
#
# COMPACT_ATOMS: atom_id res chain seq x y z
N MET A 1 -29.09 -12.62 -0.27
CA MET A 1 -27.88 -11.80 -0.46
C MET A 1 -28.26 -10.36 -0.17
N LYS A 2 -27.50 -9.66 0.64
CA LYS A 2 -27.63 -8.21 0.71
C LYS A 2 -27.32 -7.62 -0.66
N THR A 3 -28.11 -6.69 -1.12
CA THR A 3 -27.91 -6.00 -2.40
C THR A 3 -26.69 -5.08 -2.38
N LYS A 4 -26.16 -4.80 -1.18
CA LYS A 4 -25.00 -3.94 -0.94
C LYS A 4 -24.10 -4.59 0.13
N PRO A 5 -23.06 -5.38 -0.28
CA PRO A 5 -22.13 -5.96 0.69
C PRO A 5 -21.24 -4.90 1.32
N ASN A 6 -20.69 -5.16 2.50
CA ASN A 6 -19.52 -4.44 2.94
C ASN A 6 -18.34 -4.77 2.01
N VAL A 7 -17.42 -3.85 1.86
CA VAL A 7 -16.22 -4.05 1.03
C VAL A 7 -14.98 -3.67 1.81
N ILE A 8 -14.01 -4.58 1.85
CA ILE A 8 -12.69 -4.33 2.44
C ILE A 8 -11.65 -4.58 1.36
N ILE A 9 -10.76 -3.62 1.16
CA ILE A 9 -9.54 -3.81 0.36
C ILE A 9 -8.37 -3.80 1.33
N ILE A 10 -7.70 -4.94 1.48
CA ILE A 10 -6.42 -5.07 2.19
C ILE A 10 -5.32 -4.83 1.18
N TYR A 11 -4.53 -3.80 1.38
CA TYR A 11 -3.58 -3.31 0.39
C TYR A 11 -2.18 -3.25 0.99
N ALA A 12 -1.37 -4.25 0.68
CA ALA A 12 0.00 -4.38 1.16
C ALA A 12 0.95 -3.41 0.44
N ASP A 13 2.14 -3.24 0.99
CA ASP A 13 3.17 -2.33 0.55
C ASP A 13 4.47 -3.10 0.24
N ASP A 14 4.92 -3.11 -1.00
CA ASP A 14 6.09 -3.87 -1.49
C ASP A 14 5.97 -5.41 -1.35
N LEU A 15 4.76 -5.96 -1.27
CA LEU A 15 4.55 -7.40 -1.18
C LEU A 15 4.65 -8.03 -2.57
N GLY A 16 5.59 -8.94 -2.73
CA GLY A 16 5.84 -9.59 -4.00
C GLY A 16 4.85 -10.68 -4.35
N TYR A 17 4.78 -10.99 -5.64
CA TYR A 17 3.97 -12.09 -6.17
C TYR A 17 4.30 -13.44 -5.53
N GLY A 18 5.58 -13.67 -5.21
CA GLY A 18 6.05 -14.92 -4.62
C GLY A 18 6.22 -14.90 -3.10
N ASP A 19 5.74 -13.88 -2.41
CA ASP A 19 5.85 -13.78 -0.94
C ASP A 19 4.77 -14.55 -0.17
N LEU A 20 3.74 -15.04 -0.86
CA LEU A 20 2.61 -15.75 -0.25
C LEU A 20 2.64 -17.25 -0.58
N SER A 21 2.32 -18.10 0.39
CA SER A 21 2.31 -19.56 0.17
C SER A 21 1.29 -19.98 -0.90
N CYS A 22 0.15 -19.34 -1.01
CA CYS A 22 -0.82 -19.58 -2.10
C CYS A 22 -0.28 -19.21 -3.50
N TYR A 23 0.79 -18.43 -3.59
CA TYR A 23 1.51 -18.10 -4.83
C TYR A 23 2.85 -18.85 -4.97
N GLY A 24 3.16 -19.77 -4.06
CA GLY A 24 4.30 -20.68 -4.16
C GLY A 24 5.49 -20.34 -3.28
N ALA A 25 5.34 -19.47 -2.27
CA ALA A 25 6.34 -19.32 -1.22
C ALA A 25 6.46 -20.64 -0.42
N GLU A 26 7.67 -21.13 -0.24
CA GLU A 26 7.95 -22.34 0.53
C GLU A 26 8.49 -22.03 1.93
N ASP A 27 9.18 -20.89 2.06
CA ASP A 27 9.86 -20.47 3.29
C ASP A 27 9.03 -19.50 4.16
N ILE A 28 7.91 -19.01 3.64
CA ILE A 28 6.94 -18.16 4.34
C ILE A 28 5.59 -18.86 4.33
N HIS A 29 4.97 -18.97 5.50
CA HIS A 29 3.63 -19.54 5.63
C HIS A 29 2.62 -18.43 5.91
N THR A 30 1.59 -18.33 5.06
CA THR A 30 0.54 -17.29 5.14
C THR A 30 -0.85 -17.93 5.22
N PRO A 31 -1.14 -18.76 6.24
CA PRO A 31 -2.34 -19.58 6.29
C PRO A 31 -3.65 -18.80 6.27
N ASN A 32 -3.67 -17.58 6.81
CA ASN A 32 -4.87 -16.75 6.82
C ASN A 32 -5.16 -16.11 5.46
N ILE A 33 -4.10 -15.66 4.76
CA ILE A 33 -4.21 -15.17 3.39
C ILE A 33 -4.50 -16.33 2.43
N ASP A 34 -3.87 -17.50 2.64
CA ASP A 34 -4.12 -18.71 1.85
C ASP A 34 -5.58 -19.14 1.93
N ARG A 35 -6.21 -19.03 3.09
CA ARG A 35 -7.65 -19.29 3.26
C ARG A 35 -8.50 -18.41 2.34
N LEU A 36 -8.17 -17.12 2.18
CA LEU A 36 -8.86 -16.23 1.24
C LEU A 36 -8.71 -16.71 -0.21
N ALA A 37 -7.54 -17.26 -0.56
CA ALA A 37 -7.29 -17.81 -1.88
C ALA A 37 -8.00 -19.16 -2.11
N GLU A 38 -7.99 -20.04 -1.11
CA GLU A 38 -8.59 -21.37 -1.16
C GLU A 38 -10.12 -21.34 -1.19
N GLU A 39 -10.71 -20.42 -0.43
CA GLU A 39 -12.18 -20.25 -0.35
C GLU A 39 -12.70 -19.19 -1.36
N GLY A 40 -11.83 -18.47 -2.07
CA GLY A 40 -12.14 -17.39 -3.00
C GLY A 40 -11.51 -17.54 -4.38
N ILE A 41 -11.06 -16.44 -4.95
CA ILE A 41 -10.37 -16.41 -6.25
C ILE A 41 -8.94 -15.96 -6.04
N ARG A 42 -8.02 -16.71 -6.64
CA ARG A 42 -6.62 -16.32 -6.80
C ARG A 42 -6.37 -15.93 -8.25
N PHE A 43 -6.05 -14.65 -8.49
CA PHE A 43 -5.74 -14.14 -9.82
C PHE A 43 -4.26 -14.32 -10.14
N GLN A 44 -3.97 -14.84 -11.34
CA GLN A 44 -2.61 -15.03 -11.81
C GLN A 44 -2.07 -13.86 -12.62
N ASN A 45 -2.94 -13.04 -13.19
CA ASN A 45 -2.60 -11.93 -14.09
C ASN A 45 -3.19 -10.59 -13.64
N ALA A 46 -3.03 -10.25 -12.36
CA ALA A 46 -3.43 -8.95 -11.83
C ALA A 46 -2.22 -8.01 -11.69
N TYR A 47 -2.44 -6.76 -12.06
CA TYR A 47 -1.38 -5.75 -12.17
C TYR A 47 -1.71 -4.47 -11.42
N SER A 48 -0.69 -3.92 -10.79
CA SER A 48 -0.59 -2.51 -10.48
C SER A 48 -0.36 -1.70 -11.77
N THR A 49 -0.60 -0.40 -11.71
CA THR A 49 -0.30 0.53 -12.81
C THR A 49 1.08 1.13 -12.74
N SER A 50 1.84 0.81 -11.71
CA SER A 50 3.21 1.25 -11.54
C SER A 50 4.01 0.26 -10.70
N ALA A 51 5.31 0.21 -10.93
CA ALA A 51 6.28 -0.50 -10.10
C ALA A 51 6.71 0.30 -8.87
N VAL A 52 5.93 1.32 -8.47
CA VAL A 52 6.22 2.25 -7.36
C VAL A 52 4.93 2.66 -6.65
N CYS A 53 5.00 2.83 -5.32
CA CYS A 53 3.85 2.98 -4.44
C CYS A 53 2.95 4.19 -4.71
N THR A 54 3.46 5.44 -4.71
CA THR A 54 2.61 6.64 -4.92
C THR A 54 1.84 6.59 -6.24
N PRO A 55 2.46 6.32 -7.40
CA PRO A 55 1.73 6.23 -8.67
C PRO A 55 0.68 5.12 -8.67
N ALA A 56 0.98 3.95 -8.10
CA ALA A 56 0.05 2.84 -7.97
C ALA A 56 -1.18 3.22 -7.12
N ARG A 57 -0.95 3.84 -5.95
CA ARG A 57 -2.00 4.31 -5.03
C ARG A 57 -2.85 5.41 -5.65
N TYR A 58 -2.23 6.32 -6.43
CA TYR A 58 -2.96 7.33 -7.20
C TYR A 58 -3.95 6.68 -8.16
N SER A 59 -3.53 5.66 -8.91
CA SER A 59 -4.39 4.97 -9.87
C SER A 59 -5.51 4.19 -9.19
N LEU A 60 -5.23 3.52 -8.07
CA LEU A 60 -6.26 2.83 -7.27
C LEU A 60 -7.36 3.81 -6.84
N MET A 61 -6.96 5.02 -6.41
CA MET A 61 -7.91 6.04 -5.95
C MET A 61 -8.71 6.66 -7.09
N THR A 62 -8.07 6.95 -8.23
CA THR A 62 -8.63 7.84 -9.26
C THR A 62 -9.13 7.12 -10.52
N GLY A 63 -8.82 5.83 -10.69
CA GLY A 63 -9.10 5.14 -11.94
C GLY A 63 -8.35 5.74 -13.13
N GLN A 64 -7.19 6.37 -12.90
CA GLN A 64 -6.35 7.00 -13.91
C GLN A 64 -4.96 6.39 -13.92
N TYR A 65 -4.37 6.23 -15.10
CA TYR A 65 -2.94 5.91 -15.17
C TYR A 65 -2.08 7.05 -14.61
N PRO A 66 -0.98 6.73 -13.91
CA PRO A 66 -0.21 7.74 -13.19
C PRO A 66 0.44 8.77 -14.11
N PHE A 67 0.81 8.41 -15.34
CA PHE A 67 1.39 9.35 -16.32
C PHE A 67 0.44 10.50 -16.73
N ARG A 68 -0.83 10.48 -16.34
CA ARG A 68 -1.76 11.62 -16.52
C ARG A 68 -1.53 12.74 -15.52
N ASN A 69 -0.87 12.45 -14.40
CA ASN A 69 -0.54 13.43 -13.38
C ASN A 69 0.98 13.48 -13.19
N PRO A 70 1.65 14.59 -13.54
CA PRO A 70 3.11 14.72 -13.41
C PRO A 70 3.60 14.67 -11.95
N ASP A 71 2.73 14.92 -10.97
CA ASP A 71 3.05 14.89 -9.55
C ASP A 71 3.10 13.47 -8.96
N THR A 72 2.85 12.42 -9.76
CA THR A 72 2.94 11.02 -9.32
C THR A 72 4.38 10.52 -9.33
N PHE A 73 5.11 10.78 -8.27
CA PHE A 73 6.45 10.24 -7.99
C PHE A 73 6.53 9.83 -6.52
N ILE A 74 7.65 9.29 -6.05
CA ILE A 74 7.81 8.93 -4.62
C ILE A 74 7.79 10.21 -3.78
N LEU A 75 6.69 10.43 -3.09
CA LEU A 75 6.45 11.67 -2.37
C LEU A 75 7.21 11.73 -1.04
N PRO A 76 7.75 12.89 -0.64
CA PRO A 76 8.18 13.12 0.75
C PRO A 76 6.97 13.15 1.70
N GLY A 77 7.22 12.95 3.01
CA GLY A 77 6.15 12.91 4.01
C GLY A 77 5.37 14.23 4.18
N ASN A 78 5.94 15.35 3.74
CA ASN A 78 5.31 16.68 3.76
C ASN A 78 4.79 17.13 2.38
N ALA A 79 4.63 16.22 1.44
CA ALA A 79 4.13 16.56 0.11
C ALA A 79 2.69 17.09 0.14
N LYS A 80 2.36 17.98 -0.80
CA LYS A 80 0.97 18.39 -1.05
C LYS A 80 0.12 17.22 -1.55
N CYS A 81 -1.17 17.26 -1.28
CA CYS A 81 -2.12 16.31 -1.85
C CYS A 81 -2.14 16.39 -3.38
N ILE A 82 -1.86 15.26 -4.05
CA ILE A 82 -1.77 15.18 -5.52
C ILE A 82 -3.10 14.80 -6.21
N ILE A 83 -4.14 14.52 -5.44
CA ILE A 83 -5.48 14.23 -6.00
C ILE A 83 -6.24 15.55 -6.08
N ASP A 84 -6.70 15.88 -7.28
CA ASP A 84 -7.53 17.06 -7.49
C ASP A 84 -8.86 16.93 -6.74
N PRO A 85 -9.34 18.00 -6.06
CA PRO A 85 -10.58 17.97 -5.29
C PRO A 85 -11.82 17.55 -6.07
N ASP A 86 -11.87 17.80 -7.37
CA ASP A 86 -13.02 17.49 -8.21
C ASP A 86 -12.94 16.09 -8.86
N THR A 87 -11.82 15.39 -8.70
CA THR A 87 -11.63 14.05 -9.27
C THR A 87 -12.62 13.05 -8.68
N MET A 88 -13.29 12.29 -9.54
CA MET A 88 -14.01 11.09 -9.10
C MET A 88 -13.02 10.07 -8.56
N THR A 89 -13.29 9.54 -7.38
CA THR A 89 -12.41 8.60 -6.69
C THR A 89 -13.15 7.36 -6.23
N LEU A 90 -12.41 6.29 -6.01
CA LEU A 90 -12.96 5.03 -5.51
C LEU A 90 -13.82 5.24 -4.23
N PRO A 91 -13.35 5.94 -3.16
CA PRO A 91 -14.20 6.17 -1.99
C PRO A 91 -15.44 7.05 -2.31
N ARG A 92 -15.36 7.97 -3.26
CA ARG A 92 -16.52 8.75 -3.69
C ARG A 92 -17.59 7.89 -4.37
N VAL A 93 -17.18 6.87 -5.14
CA VAL A 93 -18.13 5.88 -5.70
C VAL A 93 -18.91 5.20 -4.57
N PHE A 94 -18.25 4.72 -3.53
CA PHE A 94 -18.90 4.10 -2.39
C PHE A 94 -19.78 5.09 -1.60
N ARG A 95 -19.28 6.29 -1.36
CA ARG A 95 -20.01 7.34 -0.63
C ARG A 95 -21.30 7.75 -1.36
N GLN A 96 -21.25 7.89 -2.71
CA GLN A 96 -22.46 8.17 -3.52
C GLN A 96 -23.48 7.02 -3.46
N ALA A 97 -23.03 5.79 -3.25
CA ALA A 97 -23.91 4.64 -3.03
C ALA A 97 -24.46 4.53 -1.58
N GLY A 98 -24.11 5.47 -0.68
CA GLY A 98 -24.56 5.50 0.69
C GLY A 98 -23.77 4.59 1.63
N TYR A 99 -22.53 4.29 1.30
CA TYR A 99 -21.60 3.59 2.20
C TYR A 99 -20.94 4.56 3.16
N ARG A 100 -20.62 4.10 4.35
CA ARG A 100 -19.64 4.72 5.21
C ARG A 100 -18.25 4.32 4.73
N THR A 101 -17.35 5.29 4.57
CA THR A 101 -16.05 5.06 3.96
C THR A 101 -14.91 5.36 4.92
N GLY A 102 -13.93 4.46 5.02
CA GLY A 102 -12.78 4.60 5.88
C GLY A 102 -11.47 4.20 5.20
N VAL A 103 -10.38 4.89 5.58
CA VAL A 103 -9.02 4.49 5.23
C VAL A 103 -8.17 4.41 6.48
N VAL A 104 -7.44 3.29 6.62
CA VAL A 104 -6.54 3.03 7.75
C VAL A 104 -5.20 2.54 7.22
N GLY A 105 -4.11 3.22 7.61
CA GLY A 105 -2.74 2.83 7.28
C GLY A 105 -1.97 3.82 6.42
N LYS A 106 -1.15 3.34 5.50
CA LYS A 106 -0.31 4.17 4.62
C LYS A 106 -1.16 4.98 3.63
N TRP A 107 -0.93 6.30 3.60
CA TRP A 107 -1.58 7.18 2.63
C TRP A 107 -0.70 7.42 1.39
N HIS A 108 0.41 8.10 1.54
CA HIS A 108 1.43 8.38 0.53
C HIS A 108 0.91 9.07 -0.76
N LEU A 109 -0.12 9.90 -0.64
CA LEU A 109 -0.69 10.72 -1.73
C LEU A 109 -0.65 12.21 -1.41
N GLY A 110 0.15 12.58 -0.40
CA GLY A 110 0.30 13.94 0.08
C GLY A 110 -0.90 14.44 0.88
N LEU A 111 -0.69 15.52 1.62
CA LEU A 111 -1.67 16.21 2.46
C LEU A 111 -1.55 17.71 2.25
N GLY A 112 -2.62 18.45 2.53
CA GLY A 112 -2.59 19.90 2.44
C GLY A 112 -2.36 20.44 1.03
N ASP A 113 -1.99 21.70 0.96
CA ASP A 113 -1.77 22.45 -0.28
C ASP A 113 -0.30 22.87 -0.50
N GLY A 114 0.64 22.27 0.29
CA GLY A 114 2.08 22.51 0.18
C GLY A 114 2.75 22.81 1.51
N ASN A 115 2.21 23.74 2.32
CA ASN A 115 2.69 23.98 3.69
C ASN A 115 1.73 23.32 4.67
N ILE A 116 2.16 22.20 5.27
CA ILE A 116 1.33 21.46 6.21
C ILE A 116 1.58 21.99 7.61
N ASP A 117 0.53 22.50 8.25
CA ASP A 117 0.53 22.80 9.68
C ASP A 117 0.22 21.51 10.46
N TRP A 118 1.27 20.86 10.94
CA TRP A 118 1.17 19.62 11.74
C TRP A 118 0.57 19.87 13.14
N ASN A 119 0.48 21.11 13.56
CA ASN A 119 0.01 21.52 14.89
C ASN A 119 -1.44 21.99 14.89
N GLY A 120 -2.02 22.12 13.71
CA GLY A 120 -3.38 22.61 13.50
C GLY A 120 -4.27 21.62 12.76
N GLU A 121 -5.23 22.19 12.03
CA GLU A 121 -6.11 21.43 11.15
C GLU A 121 -5.50 21.37 9.76
N ILE A 122 -5.20 20.14 9.29
CA ILE A 122 -4.62 19.87 7.98
C ILE A 122 -5.72 19.97 6.92
N SER A 123 -5.52 20.80 5.91
CA SER A 123 -6.36 20.84 4.72
C SER A 123 -6.08 19.65 3.78
N ARG A 124 -7.03 19.32 2.91
CA ARG A 124 -6.89 18.31 1.85
C ARG A 124 -6.30 16.99 2.35
N THR A 125 -7.06 16.35 3.22
CA THR A 125 -6.78 15.02 3.78
C THR A 125 -7.54 13.93 3.00
N PRO A 126 -7.42 12.64 3.33
CA PRO A 126 -8.26 11.59 2.75
C PRO A 126 -9.76 11.87 2.81
N ASN A 127 -10.21 12.66 3.80
CA ASN A 127 -11.61 13.06 3.94
C ASN A 127 -12.08 13.94 2.75
N ASP A 128 -11.20 14.74 2.17
CA ASP A 128 -11.50 15.55 0.98
C ASP A 128 -11.48 14.72 -0.31
N VAL A 129 -10.83 13.55 -0.28
CA VAL A 129 -10.78 12.59 -1.38
C VAL A 129 -12.03 11.68 -1.42
N GLY A 130 -12.80 11.64 -0.34
CA GLY A 130 -14.07 10.93 -0.28
C GLY A 130 -14.24 9.94 0.87
N PHE A 131 -13.27 9.86 1.79
CA PHE A 131 -13.42 9.08 3.01
C PHE A 131 -14.15 9.88 4.10
N ASP A 132 -15.02 9.20 4.84
CA ASP A 132 -15.70 9.79 6.01
C ASP A 132 -14.78 9.78 7.23
N GLU A 133 -13.95 8.74 7.37
CA GLU A 133 -12.93 8.62 8.42
C GLU A 133 -11.58 8.24 7.83
N SER A 134 -10.51 8.75 8.44
CA SER A 134 -9.14 8.35 8.13
C SER A 134 -8.29 8.25 9.38
N PHE A 135 -7.44 7.21 9.43
CA PHE A 135 -6.38 7.07 10.40
C PHE A 135 -5.14 6.58 9.65
N ILE A 136 -4.23 7.49 9.38
CA ILE A 136 -3.15 7.24 8.44
C ILE A 136 -1.80 7.73 8.97
N PHE A 137 -0.70 7.21 8.42
CA PHE A 137 0.54 7.97 8.37
C PHE A 137 0.72 8.62 6.99
N PRO A 138 1.33 9.85 6.94
CA PRO A 138 1.27 10.69 5.73
C PRO A 138 2.00 10.14 4.51
N GLY A 139 3.23 9.66 4.71
CA GLY A 139 4.11 9.16 3.66
C GLY A 139 4.31 7.64 3.77
N THR A 140 5.53 7.27 4.08
CA THR A 140 6.00 5.91 4.39
C THR A 140 6.62 5.89 5.77
N ALA A 141 6.74 4.74 6.42
CA ALA A 141 7.27 4.67 7.78
C ALA A 141 8.75 5.08 7.89
N ASP A 142 9.49 5.01 6.80
CA ASP A 142 10.89 5.45 6.71
C ASP A 142 11.07 6.99 6.69
N ARG A 143 9.99 7.77 6.68
CA ARG A 143 9.98 9.24 6.51
C ARG A 143 9.33 9.97 7.65
N VAL A 144 9.79 11.19 7.89
CA VAL A 144 9.12 12.09 8.83
C VAL A 144 7.91 12.78 8.17
N PRO A 145 6.86 13.18 8.92
CA PRO A 145 6.72 13.01 10.37
C PRO A 145 6.31 11.59 10.75
N CYS A 146 6.87 11.09 11.85
CA CYS A 146 6.57 9.76 12.39
C CYS A 146 5.34 9.81 13.32
N VAL A 147 4.21 10.25 12.81
CA VAL A 147 2.96 10.44 13.56
C VAL A 147 1.75 9.93 12.79
N TYR A 148 0.71 9.52 13.50
CA TYR A 148 -0.59 9.27 12.89
C TYR A 148 -1.37 10.56 12.69
N VAL A 149 -2.15 10.61 11.62
CA VAL A 149 -3.13 11.67 11.37
C VAL A 149 -4.52 11.03 11.38
N ARG A 150 -5.35 11.46 12.34
CA ARG A 150 -6.77 11.11 12.39
C ARG A 150 -7.58 12.22 11.74
N ASN A 151 -8.21 11.90 10.62
CA ASN A 151 -8.97 12.85 9.83
C ASN A 151 -8.12 14.07 9.42
N ARG A 152 -8.14 15.13 10.21
CA ARG A 152 -7.47 16.39 9.90
C ARG A 152 -6.44 16.83 10.92
N ARG A 153 -6.12 16.01 11.92
CA ARG A 153 -5.19 16.38 13.01
C ARG A 153 -4.24 15.25 13.34
N VAL A 154 -3.05 15.64 13.77
CA VAL A 154 -2.10 14.69 14.35
C VAL A 154 -2.71 14.10 15.62
N GLU A 155 -2.71 12.79 15.71
CA GLU A 155 -3.24 12.04 16.85
C GLU A 155 -2.28 12.13 18.03
N GLY A 156 -2.80 12.43 19.22
CA GLY A 156 -2.03 12.46 20.45
C GLY A 156 -1.01 13.60 20.58
N LEU A 157 -1.11 14.65 19.75
CA LEU A 157 -0.20 15.79 19.81
C LEU A 157 -0.39 16.57 21.13
N ASP A 158 0.75 16.83 21.80
CA ASP A 158 0.82 17.79 22.91
C ASP A 158 1.10 19.19 22.33
N GLU A 159 0.19 20.14 22.55
CA GLU A 159 0.35 21.54 22.10
C GLU A 159 1.60 22.22 22.68
N ALA A 160 2.12 21.74 23.80
CA ALA A 160 3.35 22.26 24.41
C ALA A 160 4.64 21.75 23.72
N ASP A 161 4.54 20.73 22.86
CA ASP A 161 5.68 20.14 22.11
C ASP A 161 5.35 20.11 20.61
N PRO A 162 5.29 21.28 19.94
CA PRO A 162 4.86 21.38 18.56
C PRO A 162 5.81 20.69 17.57
N ILE A 163 5.25 20.13 16.50
CA ILE A 163 5.98 19.43 15.44
C ILE A 163 6.53 20.44 14.44
N GLU A 164 7.80 20.28 14.12
CA GLU A 164 8.46 20.90 12.98
C GLU A 164 9.11 19.82 12.10
N VAL A 165 8.95 19.93 10.79
CA VAL A 165 9.44 18.96 9.80
C VAL A 165 10.25 19.69 8.74
N SER A 166 11.41 19.15 8.38
CA SER A 166 12.25 19.65 7.28
C SER A 166 12.75 18.52 6.40
N TYR A 167 12.79 18.78 5.10
CA TYR A 167 13.40 17.92 4.08
C TYR A 167 14.61 18.60 3.42
N GLU A 168 15.17 19.62 4.06
CA GLU A 168 16.40 20.26 3.63
C GLU A 168 17.59 19.31 3.77
N ALA A 169 18.65 19.53 2.98
CA ALA A 169 19.83 18.69 3.00
C ALA A 169 20.58 18.76 4.34
N GLU A 170 20.59 19.93 4.97
CA GLU A 170 21.20 20.16 6.27
C GLU A 170 20.13 20.18 7.38
N CYS A 171 20.48 19.63 8.54
CA CYS A 171 19.58 19.62 9.70
C CYS A 171 19.40 21.05 10.24
N PRO A 172 18.17 21.61 10.23
CA PRO A 172 17.92 22.94 10.76
C PRO A 172 17.74 22.96 12.29
N PHE A 173 17.79 21.79 12.95
CA PHE A 173 17.52 21.64 14.37
C PHE A 173 18.77 21.20 15.13
N ASP A 174 19.10 21.88 16.23
CA ASP A 174 20.28 21.55 17.04
C ASP A 174 19.99 20.51 18.13
N ASP A 175 18.72 20.32 18.49
CA ASP A 175 18.24 19.60 19.67
C ASP A 175 17.59 18.24 19.38
N ILE A 176 17.79 17.71 18.18
CA ILE A 176 17.27 16.39 17.76
C ILE A 176 18.38 15.35 17.63
N ASP A 177 18.00 14.08 17.73
CA ASP A 177 18.87 12.97 17.41
C ASP A 177 18.97 12.81 15.88
N THR A 178 20.20 12.74 15.38
CA THR A 178 20.48 12.48 13.97
C THR A 178 21.40 11.28 13.81
N TYR A 179 21.35 10.67 12.63
CA TYR A 179 22.17 9.51 12.30
C TYR A 179 23.68 9.76 12.51
N GLU A 180 24.14 10.94 12.15
CA GLU A 180 25.53 11.32 12.26
C GLU A 180 25.96 11.62 13.71
N LYS A 181 25.12 12.36 14.47
CA LYS A 181 25.45 12.80 15.84
C LYS A 181 25.23 11.70 16.89
N ASN A 182 24.31 10.76 16.65
CA ASN A 182 23.85 9.80 17.64
C ASN A 182 23.81 8.35 17.09
N PRO A 183 24.91 7.85 16.49
CA PRO A 183 24.94 6.51 15.91
C PRO A 183 24.71 5.39 16.94
N GLU A 184 25.02 5.65 18.21
CA GLU A 184 24.82 4.71 19.33
C GLU A 184 23.34 4.47 19.66
N LYS A 185 22.44 5.32 19.20
CA LYS A 185 20.98 5.17 19.38
C LYS A 185 20.33 4.30 18.30
N LEU A 186 21.08 3.96 17.25
CA LEU A 186 20.55 3.17 16.14
C LEU A 186 20.44 1.70 16.53
N ARG A 187 19.27 1.12 16.35
CA ARG A 187 19.03 -0.31 16.41
C ARG A 187 19.09 -0.99 15.03
N MET A 188 19.10 -0.18 13.96
CA MET A 188 19.19 -0.61 12.58
C MET A 188 20.03 0.39 11.81
N LEU A 189 21.03 -0.10 11.09
CA LEU A 189 21.85 0.74 10.22
C LEU A 189 21.16 0.99 8.88
N SER A 190 21.44 2.12 8.27
CA SER A 190 21.08 2.41 6.88
C SER A 190 22.05 1.70 5.93
N SER A 191 21.55 1.14 4.84
CA SER A 191 22.34 0.66 3.72
C SER A 191 22.49 1.75 2.65
N ASN A 192 21.45 2.60 2.50
CA ASN A 192 21.43 3.71 1.57
C ASN A 192 20.40 4.77 2.01
N GLY A 193 20.78 6.05 2.04
CA GLY A 193 19.88 7.10 2.53
C GLY A 193 19.42 6.83 3.96
N HIS A 194 18.21 7.25 4.34
CA HIS A 194 17.59 6.99 5.65
C HIS A 194 18.48 7.36 6.85
N ASN A 195 19.25 8.44 6.70
CA ASN A 195 20.33 8.83 7.60
C ASN A 195 20.19 10.26 8.15
N MET A 196 18.94 10.74 8.28
CA MET A 196 18.65 12.07 8.81
C MET A 196 18.22 11.99 10.29
N SER A 197 16.96 12.21 10.67
CA SER A 197 16.52 12.05 12.06
C SER A 197 16.61 10.60 12.54
N VAL A 198 16.92 10.41 13.83
CA VAL A 198 16.78 9.10 14.50
C VAL A 198 15.53 9.14 15.39
N ILE A 199 14.55 8.32 15.03
CA ILE A 199 13.29 8.18 15.80
C ILE A 199 13.06 6.71 16.08
N ASN A 200 12.81 6.34 17.34
CA ASN A 200 12.70 4.96 17.81
C ASN A 200 13.93 4.08 17.47
N GLY A 201 15.12 4.68 17.42
CA GLY A 201 16.35 3.98 17.04
C GLY A 201 16.46 3.66 15.56
N VAL A 202 15.65 4.26 14.70
CA VAL A 202 15.63 4.07 13.25
C VAL A 202 15.95 5.40 12.57
N GLY A 203 16.91 5.39 11.63
CA GLY A 203 17.21 6.54 10.81
C GLY A 203 16.07 6.80 9.81
N ARG A 204 15.70 8.05 9.62
CA ARG A 204 14.58 8.46 8.73
C ARG A 204 15.08 9.33 7.59
N ILE A 205 14.23 9.48 6.57
CA ILE A 205 14.36 10.52 5.54
C ILE A 205 13.64 11.76 6.07
N GLY A 206 14.36 12.89 6.14
CA GLY A 206 13.87 14.15 6.70
C GLY A 206 14.19 14.32 8.18
N TYR A 207 14.04 15.56 8.65
CA TYR A 207 14.27 15.98 10.02
C TYR A 207 12.96 16.34 10.71
N MET A 208 12.79 15.90 11.96
CA MET A 208 11.61 16.20 12.76
C MET A 208 12.04 16.60 14.16
N ARG A 209 11.44 17.68 14.68
CA ARG A 209 11.52 18.14 16.05
C ARG A 209 10.13 18.18 16.69
N GLY A 210 10.04 17.94 17.99
CA GLY A 210 8.79 17.98 18.74
C GLY A 210 7.87 16.78 18.48
N GLY A 211 6.65 16.87 18.98
CA GLY A 211 5.60 15.87 18.81
C GLY A 211 5.88 14.55 19.50
N LYS A 212 6.68 14.52 20.57
CA LYS A 212 7.14 13.29 21.24
C LYS A 212 5.99 12.39 21.72
N ALA A 213 4.90 13.00 22.18
CA ALA A 213 3.72 12.28 22.64
C ALA A 213 2.92 11.63 21.49
N ALA A 214 3.07 12.13 20.26
CA ALA A 214 2.38 11.67 19.07
C ALA A 214 3.18 10.65 18.25
N LEU A 215 4.48 10.41 18.58
CA LEU A 215 5.31 9.46 17.84
C LEU A 215 4.75 8.06 17.94
N TRP A 216 4.60 7.37 16.79
CA TRP A 216 4.32 5.93 16.81
C TRP A 216 5.55 5.14 17.28
N ARG A 217 5.31 3.90 17.66
CA ARG A 217 6.36 2.89 17.79
C ARG A 217 6.31 1.97 16.59
N ASP A 218 7.45 1.72 15.96
CA ASP A 218 7.51 0.96 14.72
C ASP A 218 6.98 -0.47 14.87
N GLU A 219 7.25 -1.11 16.01
CA GLU A 219 6.78 -2.45 16.34
C GLU A 219 5.28 -2.56 16.60
N ASP A 220 4.59 -1.43 16.77
CA ASP A 220 3.15 -1.39 17.05
C ASP A 220 2.30 -1.03 15.81
N LEU A 221 2.93 -0.60 14.69
CA LEU A 221 2.24 -0.12 13.49
C LEU A 221 1.16 -1.09 12.97
N ALA A 222 1.48 -2.39 12.91
CA ALA A 222 0.54 -3.41 12.44
C ALA A 222 -0.69 -3.52 13.34
N GLU A 223 -0.48 -3.57 14.65
CA GLU A 223 -1.55 -3.67 15.65
C GLU A 223 -2.40 -2.41 15.72
N ASP A 224 -1.77 -1.22 15.64
CA ASP A 224 -2.49 0.05 15.68
C ASP A 224 -3.43 0.17 14.48
N PHE A 225 -2.96 -0.17 13.27
CA PHE A 225 -3.81 -0.15 12.08
C PHE A 225 -4.89 -1.23 12.11
N LEU A 226 -4.58 -2.43 12.60
CA LEU A 226 -5.59 -3.46 12.79
C LEU A 226 -6.67 -2.99 13.75
N LYS A 227 -6.28 -2.50 14.92
CA LYS A 227 -7.20 -2.00 15.96
C LYS A 227 -8.12 -0.90 15.43
N GLU A 228 -7.57 0.07 14.67
CA GLU A 228 -8.36 1.13 14.08
C GLU A 228 -9.29 0.64 12.96
N SER A 229 -8.87 -0.36 12.18
CA SER A 229 -9.71 -1.02 11.18
C SER A 229 -10.90 -1.73 11.83
N LEU A 230 -10.66 -2.48 12.91
CA LEU A 230 -11.73 -3.13 13.68
C LEU A 230 -12.67 -2.11 14.33
N ARG A 231 -12.13 -1.02 14.90
CA ARG A 231 -12.94 0.09 15.43
C ARG A 231 -13.85 0.70 14.37
N PHE A 232 -13.33 0.94 13.15
CA PHE A 232 -14.13 1.46 12.04
C PHE A 232 -15.26 0.51 11.67
N ILE A 233 -14.98 -0.81 11.57
CA ILE A 233 -15.98 -1.82 11.29
C ILE A 233 -17.06 -1.84 12.38
N ASP A 234 -16.66 -1.76 13.65
CA ASP A 234 -17.59 -1.76 14.80
C ASP A 234 -18.52 -0.55 14.81
N SER A 235 -17.99 0.61 14.41
CA SER A 235 -18.76 1.84 14.35
C SER A 235 -19.63 2.01 13.10
N SER A 236 -19.65 1.01 12.19
CA SER A 236 -20.37 1.06 10.91
C SER A 236 -21.67 0.22 10.90
N GLU A 237 -22.33 0.01 12.07
CA GLU A 237 -23.44 -0.92 12.21
C GLU A 237 -24.69 -0.56 11.39
N ASP A 238 -24.95 0.72 11.15
CA ASP A 238 -26.19 1.22 10.53
C ASP A 238 -26.14 1.31 8.99
N ALA A 239 -24.97 1.14 8.38
CA ALA A 239 -24.76 1.29 6.94
C ALA A 239 -23.74 0.27 6.40
N PRO A 240 -23.84 -0.10 5.11
CA PRO A 240 -22.73 -0.83 4.49
C PRO A 240 -21.49 0.04 4.51
N PHE A 241 -20.32 -0.58 4.67
CA PHE A 241 -19.06 0.15 4.71
C PHE A 241 -18.08 -0.25 3.60
N PHE A 242 -17.23 0.69 3.25
CA PHE A 242 -16.02 0.49 2.46
C PHE A 242 -14.82 0.84 3.33
N LEU A 243 -13.94 -0.12 3.56
CA LEU A 243 -12.68 0.06 4.27
C LEU A 243 -11.52 -0.19 3.31
N LEU A 244 -10.66 0.81 3.15
CA LEU A 244 -9.35 0.64 2.55
C LEU A 244 -8.32 0.49 3.67
N TYR A 245 -7.88 -0.75 3.91
CA TYR A 245 -6.88 -1.11 4.90
C TYR A 245 -5.52 -1.21 4.22
N THR A 246 -4.76 -0.11 4.25
CA THR A 246 -3.46 0.02 3.60
C THR A 246 -2.34 -0.30 4.60
N VAL A 247 -2.01 -1.57 4.71
CA VAL A 247 -0.97 -2.04 5.63
C VAL A 247 0.41 -1.54 5.22
N HIS A 248 1.32 -1.45 6.19
CA HIS A 248 2.69 -1.05 5.94
C HIS A 248 3.58 -2.18 5.42
N GLN A 249 3.28 -3.42 5.80
CA GLN A 249 4.13 -4.58 5.55
C GLN A 249 4.12 -5.00 4.07
N PRO A 250 5.27 -5.48 3.56
CA PRO A 250 6.61 -5.57 4.17
C PRO A 250 7.56 -4.41 3.83
N HIS A 251 7.06 -3.19 3.61
CA HIS A 251 7.90 -2.01 3.35
C HIS A 251 8.85 -1.72 4.53
N VAL A 252 9.94 -1.05 4.25
CA VAL A 252 10.92 -0.61 5.27
C VAL A 252 10.42 0.60 6.08
N PRO A 253 10.93 0.78 7.32
CA PRO A 253 11.75 -0.10 8.13
C PRO A 253 10.97 -1.33 8.61
N ARG A 254 11.59 -2.50 8.55
CA ARG A 254 10.96 -3.74 8.96
C ARG A 254 11.26 -4.02 10.43
N VAL A 255 10.30 -3.67 11.26
CA VAL A 255 10.37 -3.80 12.71
C VAL A 255 9.16 -4.60 13.19
N PRO A 256 9.23 -5.94 13.11
CA PRO A 256 8.13 -6.78 13.55
C PRO A 256 7.86 -6.60 15.05
N ASN A 257 6.60 -6.75 15.46
CA ASN A 257 6.27 -6.89 16.86
C ASN A 257 7.03 -8.07 17.49
N GLU A 258 7.38 -7.99 18.77
CA GLU A 258 8.17 -9.03 19.46
C GLU A 258 7.61 -10.44 19.29
N ARG A 259 6.29 -10.59 19.16
CA ARG A 259 5.61 -11.87 18.91
C ARG A 259 6.01 -12.54 17.60
N PHE A 260 6.41 -11.76 16.61
CA PHE A 260 6.77 -12.21 15.28
C PHE A 260 8.26 -12.20 15.02
N ALA A 261 9.06 -11.64 15.92
CA ALA A 261 10.51 -11.64 15.80
C ALA A 261 11.06 -13.09 15.78
N GLY A 262 11.65 -13.48 14.65
CA GLY A 262 12.11 -14.84 14.41
C GLY A 262 11.02 -15.86 14.02
N ALA A 263 9.82 -15.41 13.66
CA ALA A 263 8.71 -16.26 13.21
C ALA A 263 9.05 -17.01 11.91
N THR A 264 9.94 -16.44 11.11
CA THR A 264 10.44 -17.06 9.88
C THR A 264 11.96 -17.18 9.89
N GLY A 265 12.52 -18.02 9.03
CA GLY A 265 13.97 -18.09 8.81
C GLY A 265 14.52 -16.93 7.98
N LEU A 266 13.65 -16.06 7.44
CA LEU A 266 13.99 -15.02 6.47
C LEU A 266 14.27 -13.64 7.12
N GLY A 267 14.38 -13.59 8.45
CA GLY A 267 14.64 -12.36 9.20
C GLY A 267 13.49 -11.37 9.19
N PRO A 268 13.74 -10.09 9.53
CA PRO A 268 12.68 -9.09 9.73
C PRO A 268 11.70 -8.97 8.56
N ARG A 269 12.16 -9.15 7.31
CA ARG A 269 11.26 -9.10 6.13
C ARG A 269 10.24 -10.24 6.14
N GLY A 270 10.68 -11.45 6.37
CA GLY A 270 9.77 -12.60 6.50
C GLY A 270 8.85 -12.48 7.71
N ASP A 271 9.40 -12.01 8.82
CA ASP A 271 8.67 -11.87 10.09
C ASP A 271 7.52 -10.85 9.99
N VAL A 272 7.71 -9.72 9.29
CA VAL A 272 6.61 -8.76 9.06
C VAL A 272 5.58 -9.26 8.06
N ILE A 273 5.93 -10.21 7.16
CA ILE A 273 4.94 -10.89 6.30
C ILE A 273 4.08 -11.86 7.13
N ALA A 274 4.69 -12.59 8.06
CA ALA A 274 3.94 -13.42 9.00
C ALA A 274 3.02 -12.59 9.90
N GLU A 275 3.46 -11.40 10.31
CA GLU A 275 2.64 -10.42 11.05
C GLU A 275 1.47 -9.91 10.20
N LEU A 276 1.69 -9.61 8.91
CA LEU A 276 0.62 -9.25 7.98
C LEU A 276 -0.43 -10.35 7.86
N ASP A 277 0.01 -11.61 7.71
CA ASP A 277 -0.90 -12.76 7.65
C ASP A 277 -1.76 -12.86 8.93
N TRP A 278 -1.15 -12.67 10.08
CA TRP A 278 -1.87 -12.63 11.35
C TRP A 278 -2.91 -11.49 11.38
N CYS A 279 -2.57 -10.28 10.92
CA CYS A 279 -3.51 -9.16 10.83
C CYS A 279 -4.74 -9.50 9.96
N VAL A 280 -4.52 -10.18 8.83
CA VAL A 280 -5.61 -10.65 7.96
C VAL A 280 -6.49 -11.66 8.70
N GLY A 281 -5.88 -12.59 9.44
CA GLY A 281 -6.59 -13.58 10.25
C GLY A 281 -7.47 -12.96 11.33
N GLU A 282 -6.96 -11.98 12.07
CA GLU A 282 -7.71 -11.27 13.11
C GLU A 282 -8.88 -10.47 12.52
N LEU A 283 -8.67 -9.80 11.37
CA LEU A 283 -9.74 -9.07 10.69
C LEU A 283 -10.86 -10.01 10.23
N VAL A 284 -10.53 -11.14 9.60
CA VAL A 284 -11.52 -12.14 9.17
C VAL A 284 -12.26 -12.74 10.38
N SER A 285 -11.52 -13.10 11.44
CA SER A 285 -12.09 -13.62 12.68
C SER A 285 -13.05 -12.62 13.34
N HIS A 286 -12.75 -11.33 13.29
CA HIS A 286 -13.64 -10.28 13.80
C HIS A 286 -14.95 -10.21 13.00
N LEU A 287 -14.88 -10.27 11.67
CA LEU A 287 -16.06 -10.31 10.80
C LEU A 287 -16.91 -11.56 11.05
N GLU A 288 -16.28 -12.72 11.31
CA GLU A 288 -16.98 -13.95 11.70
C GLU A 288 -17.70 -13.80 13.03
N LYS A 289 -17.01 -13.28 14.06
CA LYS A 289 -17.58 -13.05 15.39
C LYS A 289 -18.77 -12.09 15.36
N LYS A 290 -18.72 -11.08 14.48
CA LYS A 290 -19.84 -10.15 14.25
C LYS A 290 -20.96 -10.76 13.39
N GLY A 291 -20.76 -11.91 12.76
CA GLY A 291 -21.74 -12.54 11.86
C GLY A 291 -21.97 -11.80 10.55
N ILE A 292 -20.97 -11.02 10.08
CA ILE A 292 -21.04 -10.21 8.85
C ILE A 292 -20.09 -10.66 7.74
N LEU A 293 -19.33 -11.75 7.94
CA LEU A 293 -18.38 -12.23 6.93
C LEU A 293 -19.06 -12.61 5.60
N GLU A 294 -20.26 -13.22 5.65
CA GLU A 294 -21.03 -13.58 4.45
C GLU A 294 -21.58 -12.35 3.70
N ASP A 295 -21.68 -11.22 4.40
CA ASP A 295 -22.12 -9.94 3.87
C ASP A 295 -20.92 -9.04 3.47
N THR A 296 -19.69 -9.56 3.45
CA THR A 296 -18.46 -8.77 3.22
C THR A 296 -17.63 -9.34 2.07
N LEU A 297 -17.36 -8.51 1.06
CA LEU A 297 -16.37 -8.77 0.02
C LEU A 297 -15.01 -8.30 0.50
N ILE A 298 -14.04 -9.20 0.52
CA ILE A 298 -12.64 -8.89 0.85
C ILE A 298 -11.80 -9.02 -0.41
N LEU A 299 -11.07 -7.97 -0.76
CA LEU A 299 -10.01 -8.00 -1.75
C LEU A 299 -8.66 -7.86 -1.03
N PHE A 300 -7.68 -8.67 -1.42
CA PHE A 300 -6.31 -8.59 -0.93
C PHE A 300 -5.37 -8.34 -2.10
N SER A 301 -4.48 -7.37 -1.99
CA SER A 301 -3.50 -7.05 -3.04
C SER A 301 -2.29 -6.31 -2.49
N SER A 302 -1.35 -5.93 -3.38
CA SER A 302 -0.18 -5.09 -3.11
C SER A 302 -0.15 -3.89 -4.06
N ASP A 303 0.59 -2.84 -3.72
CA ASP A 303 0.73 -1.65 -4.57
C ASP A 303 1.78 -1.83 -5.68
N ASN A 304 2.84 -2.56 -5.45
CA ASN A 304 3.87 -2.91 -6.44
C ASN A 304 4.58 -4.20 -6.06
N GLY A 305 5.54 -4.59 -6.86
CA GLY A 305 6.38 -5.75 -6.62
C GLY A 305 7.40 -5.56 -5.49
N PRO A 306 8.15 -6.63 -5.14
CA PRO A 306 8.98 -6.69 -3.95
C PRO A 306 10.33 -6.01 -4.13
N VAL A 307 10.93 -5.68 -2.98
CA VAL A 307 12.33 -5.28 -2.85
C VAL A 307 12.93 -5.92 -1.60
N LEU A 308 14.21 -6.29 -1.64
CA LEU A 308 14.92 -6.80 -0.47
C LEU A 308 15.60 -5.67 0.30
N ASP A 309 16.64 -5.07 -0.27
CA ASP A 309 17.27 -3.88 0.32
C ASP A 309 16.60 -2.62 -0.23
N ASP A 310 15.98 -1.85 0.63
CA ASP A 310 15.37 -0.56 0.29
C ASP A 310 15.82 0.53 1.29
N GLY A 311 17.11 0.51 1.60
CA GLY A 311 17.80 1.54 2.36
C GLY A 311 18.11 1.21 3.81
N TYR A 312 17.84 -0.02 4.28
CA TYR A 312 18.20 -0.47 5.63
C TYR A 312 18.94 -1.81 5.61
N ALA A 313 19.98 -1.91 6.44
CA ALA A 313 20.73 -3.14 6.67
C ALA A 313 19.97 -4.07 7.64
N ASP A 314 18.78 -4.51 7.24
CA ASP A 314 17.86 -5.33 8.03
C ASP A 314 18.02 -6.84 7.81
N GLN A 315 19.10 -7.24 7.12
CA GLN A 315 19.42 -8.61 6.76
C GLN A 315 18.46 -9.27 5.74
N ALA A 316 17.60 -8.48 5.07
CA ALA A 316 16.66 -9.03 4.10
C ALA A 316 17.37 -9.75 2.94
N VAL A 317 18.53 -9.26 2.48
CA VAL A 317 19.33 -9.88 1.42
C VAL A 317 20.01 -11.14 1.95
N GLU A 318 20.69 -11.04 3.09
CA GLU A 318 21.50 -12.13 3.66
C GLU A 318 20.65 -13.33 4.10
N LYS A 319 19.46 -13.06 4.60
CA LYS A 319 18.54 -14.11 5.11
C LYS A 319 17.51 -14.57 4.08
N ASN A 320 17.48 -13.95 2.88
CA ASN A 320 16.52 -14.34 1.85
C ASN A 320 16.64 -15.83 1.42
N GLY A 321 17.84 -16.40 1.49
CA GLY A 321 18.05 -17.80 1.16
C GLY A 321 17.66 -18.15 -0.29
N ALA A 322 16.84 -19.17 -0.44
CA ALA A 322 16.28 -19.61 -1.73
C ALA A 322 14.94 -18.97 -2.05
N HIS A 323 14.37 -18.20 -1.13
CA HIS A 323 13.09 -17.53 -1.32
C HIS A 323 13.14 -16.56 -2.51
N ARG A 324 12.05 -16.51 -3.27
CA ARG A 324 11.90 -15.65 -4.45
C ARG A 324 10.71 -14.70 -4.27
N PRO A 325 10.92 -13.50 -3.75
CA PRO A 325 9.83 -12.56 -3.49
C PRO A 325 8.96 -12.26 -4.71
N ALA A 326 9.56 -12.14 -5.90
CA ALA A 326 8.82 -11.98 -7.16
C ALA A 326 8.32 -13.30 -7.76
N GLY A 327 8.58 -14.45 -7.12
CA GLY A 327 8.25 -15.77 -7.66
C GLY A 327 8.99 -16.07 -8.96
N PRO A 328 8.30 -16.51 -10.04
CA PRO A 328 8.90 -16.77 -11.34
C PRO A 328 9.12 -15.50 -12.18
N LEU A 329 8.72 -14.33 -11.70
CA LEU A 329 8.75 -13.09 -12.46
C LEU A 329 10.13 -12.45 -12.41
N ARG A 330 10.49 -11.74 -13.48
CA ARG A 330 11.72 -10.97 -13.58
C ARG A 330 11.54 -9.59 -12.98
N GLY A 331 12.60 -9.03 -12.38
CA GLY A 331 12.59 -7.71 -11.77
C GLY A 331 11.91 -7.69 -10.40
N GLY A 332 11.50 -6.51 -9.99
CA GLY A 332 10.86 -6.21 -8.71
C GLY A 332 10.43 -4.75 -8.68
N LYS A 333 10.26 -4.17 -7.49
CA LYS A 333 10.00 -2.73 -7.32
C LYS A 333 10.91 -1.91 -8.23
N TYR A 334 10.43 -0.79 -8.78
CA TYR A 334 11.13 0.10 -9.72
C TYR A 334 11.24 -0.39 -11.17
N SER A 335 11.17 -1.70 -11.41
CA SER A 335 11.47 -2.36 -12.68
C SER A 335 10.38 -2.16 -13.75
N LYS A 336 10.80 -2.20 -15.03
CA LYS A 336 9.89 -2.36 -16.17
C LYS A 336 9.41 -3.79 -16.38
N PHE A 337 10.05 -4.78 -15.74
CA PHE A 337 9.67 -6.18 -15.88
C PHE A 337 8.46 -6.52 -15.01
N ASP A 338 7.80 -7.62 -15.34
CA ASP A 338 6.57 -8.13 -14.69
C ASP A 338 6.65 -8.11 -13.15
N GLY A 339 7.80 -8.48 -12.58
CA GLY A 339 7.98 -8.49 -11.13
C GLY A 339 7.81 -7.15 -10.44
N GLY A 340 7.84 -6.03 -11.19
CA GLY A 340 7.60 -4.71 -10.64
C GLY A 340 6.11 -4.36 -10.46
N ALA A 341 5.26 -4.84 -11.36
CA ALA A 341 3.86 -4.44 -11.41
C ALA A 341 2.85 -5.59 -11.29
N ARG A 342 3.25 -6.85 -11.56
CA ARG A 342 2.39 -8.02 -11.38
C ARG A 342 2.34 -8.40 -9.91
N ILE A 343 1.18 -8.22 -9.31
CA ILE A 343 0.95 -8.29 -7.86
C ILE A 343 0.09 -9.50 -7.49
N PRO A 344 0.19 -9.99 -6.24
CA PRO A 344 -0.80 -10.91 -5.72
C PRO A 344 -2.17 -10.21 -5.67
N PHE A 345 -3.23 -10.92 -6.07
CA PHE A 345 -4.58 -10.42 -6.01
C PHE A 345 -5.56 -11.55 -5.68
N LEU A 346 -6.31 -11.38 -4.61
CA LEU A 346 -7.32 -12.31 -4.15
C LEU A 346 -8.68 -11.61 -4.03
N ALA A 347 -9.76 -12.34 -4.30
CA ALA A 347 -11.11 -11.89 -4.02
C ALA A 347 -11.85 -12.98 -3.24
N TYR A 348 -12.37 -12.63 -2.07
CA TYR A 348 -13.08 -13.52 -1.18
C TYR A 348 -14.43 -12.93 -0.79
N TRP A 349 -15.49 -13.71 -0.99
CA TRP A 349 -16.82 -13.37 -0.52
C TRP A 349 -17.56 -14.67 -0.18
N LYS A 350 -17.59 -14.98 1.11
CA LYS A 350 -18.11 -16.24 1.62
C LYS A 350 -19.54 -16.52 1.11
N GLY A 351 -19.73 -17.69 0.54
CA GLY A 351 -21.04 -18.13 0.01
C GLY A 351 -21.48 -17.47 -1.30
N THR A 352 -20.72 -16.46 -1.82
CA THR A 352 -21.03 -15.77 -3.07
C THR A 352 -20.02 -16.08 -4.16
N ILE A 353 -18.73 -15.94 -3.87
CA ILE A 353 -17.64 -16.33 -4.78
C ILE A 353 -17.35 -17.83 -4.60
N ARG A 354 -17.12 -18.53 -5.72
CA ARG A 354 -16.71 -19.93 -5.72
C ARG A 354 -15.18 -20.01 -5.81
N PRO A 355 -14.56 -20.94 -5.07
CA PRO A 355 -13.12 -21.16 -5.16
C PRO A 355 -12.66 -21.44 -6.59
N GLN A 356 -11.69 -20.65 -7.06
CA GLN A 356 -11.10 -20.84 -8.40
C GLN A 356 -9.78 -20.07 -8.56
N VAL A 357 -9.04 -20.44 -9.58
CA VAL A 357 -7.89 -19.69 -10.09
C VAL A 357 -8.29 -19.00 -11.38
N SER A 358 -7.98 -17.73 -11.54
CA SER A 358 -8.35 -16.94 -12.70
C SER A 358 -7.11 -16.41 -13.43
N ASP A 359 -7.10 -16.59 -14.74
CA ASP A 359 -6.10 -16.04 -15.68
C ASP A 359 -6.54 -14.70 -16.30
N ALA A 360 -7.68 -14.14 -15.90
CA ALA A 360 -8.16 -12.86 -16.38
C ALA A 360 -7.08 -11.78 -16.17
N LEU A 361 -6.79 -11.02 -17.22
CA LEU A 361 -5.89 -9.87 -17.13
C LEU A 361 -6.62 -8.70 -16.48
N LEU A 362 -6.20 -8.30 -15.30
CA LEU A 362 -6.86 -7.27 -14.50
C LEU A 362 -5.88 -6.20 -14.06
N SER A 363 -6.39 -4.99 -13.91
CA SER A 363 -5.66 -3.89 -13.26
C SER A 363 -6.40 -3.44 -12.00
N GLN A 364 -5.68 -3.09 -10.96
CA GLN A 364 -6.28 -2.47 -9.78
C GLN A 364 -6.98 -1.13 -10.12
N CYS A 365 -6.58 -0.48 -11.21
CA CYS A 365 -7.24 0.71 -11.74
C CYS A 365 -8.72 0.44 -12.08
N ASP A 366 -9.10 -0.82 -12.38
CA ASP A 366 -10.45 -1.23 -12.78
C ASP A 366 -11.44 -1.31 -11.62
N LEU A 367 -10.96 -1.26 -10.39
CA LEU A 367 -11.83 -1.39 -9.22
C LEU A 367 -12.85 -0.25 -9.15
N ALA A 368 -12.47 0.98 -9.50
CA ALA A 368 -13.37 2.12 -9.42
C ALA A 368 -14.58 1.98 -10.35
N SER A 369 -14.39 1.66 -11.62
CA SER A 369 -15.49 1.44 -12.60
C SER A 369 -16.28 0.16 -12.29
N SER A 370 -15.61 -0.90 -11.84
CA SER A 370 -16.27 -2.15 -11.46
C SER A 370 -17.19 -1.96 -10.26
N PHE A 371 -16.76 -1.25 -9.23
CA PHE A 371 -17.60 -0.92 -8.08
C PHE A 371 -18.69 0.10 -8.43
N ALA A 372 -18.42 1.09 -9.28
CA ALA A 372 -19.46 1.99 -9.79
C ALA A 372 -20.59 1.19 -10.47
N SER A 373 -20.23 0.21 -11.30
CA SER A 373 -21.19 -0.69 -11.93
C SER A 373 -21.96 -1.56 -10.92
N MET A 374 -21.25 -2.17 -9.95
CA MET A 374 -21.87 -2.99 -8.90
C MET A 374 -22.89 -2.22 -8.06
N LEU A 375 -22.61 -0.96 -7.80
CA LEU A 375 -23.38 -0.11 -6.90
C LEU A 375 -24.41 0.77 -7.63
N GLY A 376 -24.43 0.73 -8.98
CA GLY A 376 -25.33 1.55 -9.81
C GLY A 376 -25.02 3.05 -9.72
N VAL A 377 -23.75 3.41 -9.46
CA VAL A 377 -23.31 4.81 -9.43
C VAL A 377 -22.98 5.28 -10.84
N PRO A 378 -23.60 6.36 -11.32
CA PRO A 378 -23.31 6.89 -12.65
C PRO A 378 -21.92 7.50 -12.69
N VAL A 379 -21.14 7.13 -13.71
CA VAL A 379 -19.83 7.69 -14.03
C VAL A 379 -20.02 8.67 -15.19
N LYS A 380 -19.57 9.92 -15.04
CA LYS A 380 -19.66 10.95 -16.10
C LYS A 380 -18.53 10.78 -17.09
N ASP A 381 -18.74 11.32 -18.28
CA ASP A 381 -17.68 11.40 -19.30
C ASP A 381 -16.45 12.14 -18.73
N GLY A 382 -15.30 11.50 -18.80
CA GLY A 382 -14.04 12.01 -18.25
C GLY A 382 -13.73 11.59 -16.83
N ASP A 383 -14.70 11.05 -16.08
CA ASP A 383 -14.42 10.40 -14.78
C ASP A 383 -13.82 9.01 -15.02
N LEU A 384 -12.88 8.60 -14.15
CA LEU A 384 -12.26 7.27 -14.17
C LEU A 384 -11.73 6.85 -15.56
N PRO A 385 -10.97 7.71 -16.28
CA PRO A 385 -10.76 7.60 -17.73
C PRO A 385 -10.01 6.35 -18.19
N ASP A 386 -9.26 5.68 -17.30
CA ASP A 386 -8.50 4.48 -17.63
C ASP A 386 -9.04 3.22 -16.92
N SER A 387 -10.11 3.37 -16.16
CA SER A 387 -10.75 2.28 -15.40
C SER A 387 -11.80 1.60 -16.26
N GLU A 388 -11.67 0.30 -16.45
CA GLU A 388 -12.64 -0.53 -17.15
C GLU A 388 -13.51 -1.31 -16.17
N ASN A 389 -14.75 -1.62 -16.57
CA ASN A 389 -15.62 -2.46 -15.75
C ASN A 389 -15.33 -3.94 -16.00
N HIS A 390 -14.67 -4.58 -15.03
CA HIS A 390 -14.39 -6.01 -15.00
C HIS A 390 -15.00 -6.70 -13.78
N LEU A 391 -16.14 -6.20 -13.29
CA LEU A 391 -16.83 -6.73 -12.11
C LEU A 391 -17.05 -8.24 -12.18
N ASP A 392 -17.48 -8.76 -13.32
CA ASP A 392 -17.75 -10.19 -13.45
C ASP A 392 -16.48 -11.03 -13.34
N ALA A 393 -15.33 -10.52 -13.79
CA ALA A 393 -14.05 -11.17 -13.60
C ALA A 393 -13.61 -11.11 -12.14
N PHE A 394 -13.72 -9.95 -11.47
CA PHE A 394 -13.42 -9.81 -10.04
C PHE A 394 -14.27 -10.70 -9.14
N LEU A 395 -15.51 -10.99 -9.55
CA LEU A 395 -16.42 -11.87 -8.81
C LEU A 395 -16.41 -13.33 -9.30
N GLY A 396 -15.50 -13.69 -10.23
CA GLY A 396 -15.33 -15.05 -10.74
C GLY A 396 -16.47 -15.56 -11.61
N ARG A 397 -17.25 -14.67 -12.20
CA ARG A 397 -18.34 -14.99 -13.12
C ARG A 397 -17.88 -15.04 -14.57
N SER A 398 -16.71 -14.47 -14.85
CA SER A 398 -16.06 -14.45 -16.17
C SER A 398 -14.55 -14.67 -16.02
N MET A 399 -13.96 -15.28 -17.05
CA MET A 399 -12.49 -15.33 -17.22
C MET A 399 -11.98 -14.24 -18.14
N GLU A 400 -12.88 -13.39 -18.64
CA GLU A 400 -12.52 -12.30 -19.54
C GLU A 400 -12.13 -11.06 -18.70
N GLY A 401 -10.91 -10.59 -18.93
CA GLY A 401 -10.36 -9.36 -18.37
C GLY A 401 -10.03 -8.36 -19.49
N ARG A 402 -9.09 -7.47 -19.22
CA ARG A 402 -8.57 -6.51 -20.19
C ARG A 402 -7.94 -7.21 -21.40
N ARG A 403 -8.04 -6.60 -22.56
CA ARG A 403 -7.27 -7.02 -23.75
C ARG A 403 -5.81 -6.56 -23.67
N GLU A 404 -5.61 -5.40 -23.06
CA GLU A 404 -4.30 -4.78 -22.85
C GLU A 404 -4.32 -3.92 -21.59
N LEU A 405 -3.17 -3.73 -21.00
CA LEU A 405 -2.97 -2.79 -19.90
C LEU A 405 -1.61 -2.12 -20.01
N MET A 406 -1.49 -0.99 -19.33
CA MET A 406 -0.23 -0.27 -19.20
C MET A 406 0.17 -0.14 -17.74
N TYR A 407 1.47 -0.12 -17.50
CA TYR A 407 2.06 0.29 -16.23
C TYR A 407 3.36 1.07 -16.49
N GLU A 408 3.86 1.74 -15.48
CA GLU A 408 5.11 2.48 -15.57
C GLU A 408 6.13 2.00 -14.54
N SER A 409 7.41 2.11 -14.90
CA SER A 409 8.53 1.93 -13.97
C SER A 409 8.81 3.22 -13.19
N GLU A 410 9.78 3.17 -12.29
CA GLU A 410 10.28 4.36 -11.59
C GLU A 410 10.76 5.45 -12.56
N SER A 411 11.43 5.07 -13.63
CA SER A 411 11.92 6.01 -14.67
C SER A 411 10.80 6.63 -15.52
N LYS A 412 9.54 6.38 -15.20
CA LYS A 412 8.34 6.78 -15.98
C LYS A 412 8.25 6.13 -17.37
N ALA A 413 9.14 5.20 -17.69
CA ALA A 413 9.03 4.41 -18.91
C ALA A 413 7.81 3.49 -18.82
N LYS A 414 7.04 3.46 -19.89
CA LYS A 414 5.79 2.73 -19.95
C LYS A 414 6.00 1.31 -20.47
N VAL A 415 5.21 0.41 -19.95
CA VAL A 415 5.11 -0.95 -20.43
C VAL A 415 3.69 -1.21 -20.89
N LEU A 416 3.56 -1.73 -22.11
CA LEU A 416 2.27 -2.16 -22.66
C LEU A 416 2.25 -3.69 -22.71
N ARG A 417 1.31 -4.29 -21.98
CA ARG A 417 1.02 -5.72 -22.07
C ARG A 417 -0.21 -5.96 -22.93
N ARG A 418 -0.07 -6.87 -23.91
CA ARG A 418 -1.17 -7.32 -24.77
C ARG A 418 -1.10 -8.82 -25.03
N GLY A 419 -1.99 -9.56 -24.42
CA GLY A 419 -1.95 -11.02 -24.44
C GLY A 419 -0.64 -11.55 -23.83
N LYS A 420 0.15 -12.29 -24.61
CA LYS A 420 1.46 -12.83 -24.19
C LYS A 420 2.65 -11.90 -24.48
N TRP A 421 2.41 -10.72 -25.05
CA TRP A 421 3.45 -9.79 -25.47
C TRP A 421 3.53 -8.61 -24.51
N GLU A 422 4.76 -8.20 -24.23
CA GLU A 422 5.07 -6.96 -23.55
C GLU A 422 5.99 -6.10 -24.40
N TYR A 423 5.63 -4.84 -24.54
CA TYR A 423 6.48 -3.80 -25.10
C TYR A 423 6.98 -2.92 -23.97
N LEU A 424 8.29 -2.90 -23.79
CA LEU A 424 8.96 -2.04 -22.83
C LEU A 424 9.48 -0.81 -23.55
N GLU A 425 8.99 0.38 -23.15
CA GLU A 425 9.47 1.65 -23.70
C GLU A 425 10.98 1.80 -23.42
N PRO A 426 11.79 2.12 -24.43
CA PRO A 426 13.21 2.39 -24.22
C PRO A 426 13.40 3.53 -23.23
N SER A 427 14.33 3.39 -22.30
CA SER A 427 14.75 4.44 -21.38
C SER A 427 16.22 4.30 -21.07
N ALA A 428 16.91 5.44 -20.95
CA ALA A 428 18.29 5.50 -20.50
C ALA A 428 18.39 5.25 -18.98
N GLY A 429 19.55 4.82 -18.52
CA GLY A 429 19.85 4.61 -17.11
C GLY A 429 20.51 3.27 -16.81
N PRO A 430 20.80 2.95 -15.55
CA PRO A 430 21.41 1.70 -15.17
C PRO A 430 20.49 0.52 -15.52
N ALA A 431 21.08 -0.58 -16.00
CA ALA A 431 20.33 -1.82 -16.28
C ALA A 431 19.85 -2.49 -14.98
N VAL A 432 20.61 -2.31 -13.91
CA VAL A 432 20.36 -2.81 -12.56
C VAL A 432 20.45 -1.62 -11.60
N GLU A 433 19.49 -1.51 -10.69
CA GLU A 433 19.51 -0.50 -9.64
C GLU A 433 20.66 -0.84 -8.65
N PRO A 434 21.61 0.10 -8.41
CA PRO A 434 22.85 -0.22 -7.68
C PRO A 434 22.65 -0.64 -6.23
N HIS A 435 21.61 -0.12 -5.55
CA HIS A 435 21.36 -0.39 -4.12
C HIS A 435 20.47 -1.60 -3.90
N THR A 436 19.40 -1.69 -4.66
CA THR A 436 18.42 -2.78 -4.52
C THR A 436 18.81 -4.06 -5.27
N ASN A 437 19.78 -3.95 -6.19
CA ASN A 437 20.19 -5.01 -7.11
C ASN A 437 19.03 -5.56 -7.98
N ILE A 438 18.04 -4.73 -8.27
CA ILE A 438 16.90 -5.08 -9.13
C ILE A 438 17.20 -4.72 -10.58
N GLU A 439 16.91 -5.64 -11.49
CA GLU A 439 16.96 -5.37 -12.93
C GLU A 439 15.86 -4.38 -13.33
N LEU A 440 16.24 -3.22 -13.84
CA LEU A 440 15.30 -2.15 -14.19
C LEU A 440 14.76 -2.27 -15.62
N GLY A 441 15.48 -2.95 -16.52
CA GLY A 441 15.15 -3.02 -17.94
C GLY A 441 15.54 -1.77 -18.73
N ASN A 442 16.33 -0.87 -18.15
CA ASN A 442 16.88 0.28 -18.88
C ASN A 442 17.99 -0.17 -19.82
N SER A 443 18.19 0.58 -20.90
CA SER A 443 19.33 0.38 -21.80
C SER A 443 20.51 1.19 -21.27
N PRO A 444 21.71 0.59 -21.11
CA PRO A 444 22.92 1.37 -20.84
C PRO A 444 23.11 2.44 -21.92
N GLU A 445 23.57 3.60 -21.54
CA GLU A 445 23.98 4.65 -22.48
C GLU A 445 25.20 4.22 -23.31
#